data_907c4236e974cd204185de5d9635f4bd
#
_entry.id   907c4236e974cd204185de5d9635f4bd
#
_cell.length_a   1.000
_cell.length_b   1.000
_cell.length_c   1.000
_cell.angle_alpha   90.00
_cell.angle_beta   90.00
_cell.angle_gamma   90.00
#
_symmetry.space_group_name_H-M   'P 1'
#
loop_
_entity.id
_entity.type
_entity.pdbx_description
1 polymer ?
#
loop_
_entity_poly.entity_id
_entity_poly.type
_entity_poly.pdbx_seq_one_letter_code
_entity_poly.pdbx_strand_id
1 'polypeptide(L)'
;MNQLPEKLLAKGNEAIAMAAIDSGCLLYFGYPITPQNDIPEYLSKHLPALGGQFIQAESEIASINLLLGASSTGARAMTSSSSPGISLMQEGISYLAGSELPGLIVNISRSGPGLGGISPSQGDYFQATRGGGHGDYRMIVLAPSTVQEMYDLTCLAFDLSDKYRNPAMILGDALIGQMKEPLIRQTCKKMDLPPKDWALRGAEGRKPNRIKSLYLQDGELSEHNWKLYEKYEQMKKEEVRFETFYAEGAKLIIAAFGSMARVSKTSMEMAREEGMKVGLFRPITIFPFPQKALFALSQKVKPFLTVELNTGQMVEDVKLSVDRDAQVYFYGRPPGSLPSPDEVLEEIKKVYGIEHSA
;
A
#
# COMPACT_ATOMS: atom_id res chain seq x y z
N MET A 1 -16.20 16.60 21.26
CA MET A 1 -17.36 16.89 20.40
C MET A 1 -17.20 15.98 19.17
N ASN A 2 -18.13 15.04 18.95
CA ASN A 2 -18.15 14.28 17.70
C ASN A 2 -18.57 15.25 16.61
N GLN A 3 -17.62 15.68 15.78
CA GLN A 3 -17.97 16.42 14.57
C GLN A 3 -18.74 15.45 13.66
N LEU A 4 -19.84 15.94 13.08
CA LEU A 4 -20.57 15.18 12.06
C LEU A 4 -19.62 14.92 10.87
N PRO A 5 -19.71 13.74 10.23
CA PRO A 5 -18.86 13.43 9.09
C PRO A 5 -19.06 14.47 7.97
N GLU A 6 -17.98 15.03 7.49
CA GLU A 6 -17.98 16.00 6.40
C GLU A 6 -18.03 15.24 5.06
N LYS A 7 -19.01 15.58 4.21
CA LYS A 7 -19.10 15.05 2.84
C LYS A 7 -18.53 16.08 1.88
N LEU A 8 -17.52 15.71 1.13
CA LEU A 8 -16.86 16.57 0.14
C LEU A 8 -16.48 15.78 -1.12
N LEU A 9 -16.18 16.50 -2.19
CA LEU A 9 -15.60 15.93 -3.39
C LEU A 9 -14.09 16.14 -3.35
N ALA A 10 -13.31 15.07 -3.29
CA ALA A 10 -11.86 15.13 -3.16
C ALA A 10 -11.14 14.26 -4.19
N LYS A 11 -9.92 14.63 -4.53
CA LYS A 11 -8.99 13.72 -5.22
C LYS A 11 -8.44 12.68 -4.24
N GLY A 12 -8.02 11.51 -4.75
CA GLY A 12 -7.37 10.50 -3.93
C GLY A 12 -6.12 11.03 -3.21
N ASN A 13 -5.30 11.82 -3.89
CA ASN A 13 -4.14 12.48 -3.29
C ASN A 13 -4.51 13.43 -2.14
N GLU A 14 -5.57 14.24 -2.33
CA GLU A 14 -6.09 15.13 -1.28
C GLU A 14 -6.64 14.34 -0.09
N ALA A 15 -7.31 13.21 -0.36
CA ALA A 15 -7.84 12.33 0.68
C ALA A 15 -6.73 11.76 1.58
N ILE A 16 -5.58 11.36 1.00
CA ILE A 16 -4.39 10.95 1.76
C ILE A 16 -3.90 12.08 2.66
N ALA A 17 -3.78 13.30 2.12
CA ALA A 17 -3.30 14.45 2.89
C ALA A 17 -4.25 14.81 4.05
N MET A 18 -5.56 14.77 3.81
CA MET A 18 -6.58 14.96 4.86
C MET A 18 -6.47 13.88 5.95
N ALA A 19 -6.37 12.61 5.55
CA ALA A 19 -6.23 11.49 6.47
C ALA A 19 -4.96 11.59 7.32
N ALA A 20 -3.86 12.08 6.75
CA ALA A 20 -2.62 12.31 7.49
C ALA A 20 -2.84 13.32 8.62
N ILE A 21 -3.46 14.46 8.33
CA ILE A 21 -3.80 15.48 9.33
C ILE A 21 -4.73 14.90 10.40
N ASP A 22 -5.79 14.21 9.99
CA ASP A 22 -6.79 13.63 10.90
C ASP A 22 -6.22 12.48 11.75
N SER A 23 -5.13 11.86 11.29
CA SER A 23 -4.33 10.90 12.05
C SER A 23 -3.34 11.55 13.02
N GLY A 24 -3.25 12.88 13.07
CA GLY A 24 -2.29 13.59 13.90
C GLY A 24 -0.86 13.62 13.34
N CYS A 25 -0.70 13.38 12.05
CA CYS A 25 0.57 13.55 11.36
C CYS A 25 0.77 15.05 11.05
N LEU A 26 1.63 15.69 11.81
CA LEU A 26 1.94 17.11 11.66
C LEU A 26 3.31 17.35 11.02
N LEU A 27 4.00 16.30 10.56
CA LEU A 27 5.34 16.38 9.99
C LEU A 27 5.34 15.73 8.59
N TYR A 28 5.59 16.54 7.59
CA TYR A 28 5.71 16.11 6.20
C TYR A 28 7.06 16.53 5.60
N PHE A 29 7.70 15.59 4.94
CA PHE A 29 8.95 15.79 4.21
C PHE A 29 8.80 15.21 2.82
N GLY A 30 9.03 16.00 1.77
CA GLY A 30 8.86 15.50 0.41
C GLY A 30 9.60 16.30 -0.64
N TYR A 31 9.71 15.70 -1.82
CA TYR A 31 10.22 16.32 -3.03
C TYR A 31 9.13 16.23 -4.10
N PRO A 32 8.87 17.31 -4.86
CA PRO A 32 7.78 17.32 -5.84
C PRO A 32 8.06 16.38 -7.00
N ILE A 33 7.09 15.51 -7.29
CA ILE A 33 7.12 14.57 -8.41
C ILE A 33 5.68 14.24 -8.85
N THR A 34 5.43 14.25 -10.16
CA THR A 34 4.14 13.82 -10.73
C THR A 34 4.01 12.29 -10.61
N PRO A 35 2.82 11.75 -10.22
CA PRO A 35 1.50 12.39 -10.14
C PRO A 35 1.02 12.69 -8.71
N GLN A 36 1.88 12.71 -7.70
CA GLN A 36 1.49 12.86 -6.28
C GLN A 36 1.42 14.32 -5.79
N ASN A 37 1.64 15.31 -6.63
CA ASN A 37 1.84 16.71 -6.23
C ASN A 37 0.69 17.34 -5.43
N ASP A 38 -0.55 16.87 -5.57
CA ASP A 38 -1.68 17.34 -4.77
C ASP A 38 -1.48 17.07 -3.26
N ILE A 39 -0.69 16.03 -2.88
CA ILE A 39 -0.39 15.71 -1.47
C ILE A 39 0.43 16.83 -0.82
N PRO A 40 1.65 17.15 -1.32
CA PRO A 40 2.44 18.23 -0.75
C PRO A 40 1.76 19.60 -0.91
N GLU A 41 1.01 19.84 -1.98
CA GLU A 41 0.26 21.07 -2.16
C GLU A 41 -0.78 21.26 -1.05
N TYR A 42 -1.57 20.24 -0.75
CA TYR A 42 -2.55 20.29 0.34
C TYR A 42 -1.88 20.49 1.69
N LEU A 43 -0.85 19.69 2.00
CA LEU A 43 -0.15 19.73 3.29
C LEU A 43 0.60 21.03 3.51
N SER A 44 1.21 21.64 2.48
CA SER A 44 1.88 22.94 2.58
C SER A 44 0.93 24.08 2.98
N LYS A 45 -0.33 23.99 2.58
CA LYS A 45 -1.36 24.99 2.93
C LYS A 45 -1.89 24.79 4.35
N HIS A 46 -2.02 23.55 4.80
CA HIS A 46 -2.78 23.24 6.02
C HIS A 46 -1.91 22.96 7.25
N LEU A 47 -0.74 22.33 7.11
CA LEU A 47 0.09 21.98 8.26
C LEU A 47 0.57 23.19 9.09
N PRO A 48 1.03 24.31 8.49
CA PRO A 48 1.49 25.44 9.29
C PRO A 48 0.42 26.01 10.22
N ALA A 49 -0.83 26.08 9.76
CA ALA A 49 -1.96 26.57 10.58
C ALA A 49 -2.29 25.65 11.77
N LEU A 50 -1.87 24.39 11.71
CA LEU A 50 -2.05 23.39 12.77
C LEU A 50 -0.81 23.25 13.68
N GLY A 51 0.19 24.13 13.51
CA GLY A 51 1.47 24.03 14.22
C GLY A 51 2.39 22.92 13.73
N GLY A 52 2.07 22.34 12.57
CA GLY A 52 2.88 21.31 11.91
C GLY A 52 4.03 21.89 11.07
N GLN A 53 4.86 21.01 10.56
CA GLN A 53 6.00 21.34 9.71
C GLN A 53 5.85 20.69 8.33
N PHE A 54 5.95 21.50 7.31
CA PHE A 54 6.07 21.10 5.92
C PHE A 54 7.46 21.46 5.43
N ILE A 55 8.24 20.47 4.98
CA ILE A 55 9.57 20.70 4.41
C ILE A 55 9.63 20.11 3.01
N GLN A 56 9.85 20.96 2.02
CA GLN A 56 10.28 20.54 0.70
C GLN A 56 11.78 20.32 0.74
N ALA A 57 12.20 19.06 0.69
CA ALA A 57 13.61 18.69 0.68
C ALA A 57 14.21 18.88 -0.72
N GLU A 58 15.54 18.85 -0.80
CA GLU A 58 16.27 18.95 -2.09
C GLU A 58 16.24 17.65 -2.90
N SER A 59 15.84 16.53 -2.28
CA SER A 59 15.75 15.21 -2.92
C SER A 59 14.89 14.24 -2.10
N GLU A 60 14.50 13.12 -2.72
CA GLU A 60 13.83 12.03 -2.03
C GLU A 60 14.73 11.35 -0.99
N ILE A 61 16.05 11.31 -1.22
CA ILE A 61 17.03 10.81 -0.24
C ILE A 61 16.98 11.67 1.03
N ALA A 62 16.96 13.00 0.89
CA ALA A 62 16.82 13.88 2.03
C ALA A 62 15.46 13.71 2.71
N SER A 63 14.37 13.59 1.95
CA SER A 63 13.03 13.41 2.48
C SER A 63 12.91 12.19 3.40
N ILE A 64 13.44 11.03 2.98
CA ILE A 64 13.37 9.81 3.79
C ILE A 64 14.26 9.89 5.03
N ASN A 65 15.40 10.59 4.97
CA ASN A 65 16.27 10.80 6.13
C ASN A 65 15.66 11.79 7.14
N LEU A 66 14.95 12.83 6.68
CA LEU A 66 14.16 13.71 7.52
C LEU A 66 13.03 12.95 8.22
N LEU A 67 12.32 12.07 7.48
CA LEU A 67 11.32 11.18 8.05
C LEU A 67 11.91 10.29 9.15
N LEU A 68 13.07 9.68 8.93
CA LEU A 68 13.77 8.84 9.91
C LEU A 68 14.09 9.63 11.18
N GLY A 69 14.65 10.84 11.03
CA GLY A 69 14.94 11.72 12.16
C GLY A 69 13.68 12.09 12.95
N ALA A 70 12.62 12.52 12.28
CA ALA A 70 11.35 12.88 12.89
C ALA A 70 10.69 11.68 13.60
N SER A 71 10.65 10.52 12.96
CA SER A 71 10.10 9.29 13.53
C SER A 71 10.79 8.88 14.82
N SER A 72 12.09 9.12 14.93
CA SER A 72 12.88 8.80 16.14
C SER A 72 12.38 9.54 17.40
N THR A 73 11.71 10.68 17.25
CA THR A 73 11.09 11.43 18.36
C THR A 73 9.74 10.84 18.81
N GLY A 74 9.23 9.84 18.10
CA GLY A 74 7.91 9.25 18.33
C GLY A 74 6.76 10.06 17.73
N ALA A 75 7.03 11.14 17.00
CA ALA A 75 6.00 11.87 16.25
C ALA A 75 5.54 11.07 15.03
N ARG A 76 4.27 11.22 14.63
CA ARG A 76 3.79 10.75 13.34
C ARG A 76 4.35 11.65 12.25
N ALA A 77 5.00 11.04 11.27
CA ALA A 77 5.58 11.72 10.14
C ALA A 77 5.37 10.92 8.86
N MET A 78 5.35 11.61 7.72
CA MET A 78 5.18 10.97 6.42
C MET A 78 6.05 11.61 5.33
N THR A 79 6.27 10.82 4.30
CA THR A 79 6.77 11.28 3.00
C THR A 79 5.89 10.71 1.89
N SER A 80 5.85 11.40 0.76
CA SER A 80 5.19 10.91 -0.44
C SER A 80 6.06 11.13 -1.67
N SER A 81 5.99 10.19 -2.61
CA SER A 81 6.69 10.26 -3.88
C SER A 81 5.98 9.41 -4.94
N SER A 82 6.65 9.21 -6.05
CA SER A 82 6.23 8.32 -7.14
C SER A 82 7.42 7.48 -7.56
N SER A 83 7.19 6.31 -8.03
CA SER A 83 8.09 5.27 -8.55
C SER A 83 9.60 5.57 -8.56
N PRO A 84 10.15 6.50 -9.40
CA PRO A 84 11.58 6.78 -9.38
C PRO A 84 12.06 7.40 -8.06
N GLY A 85 11.23 8.24 -7.42
CA GLY A 85 11.59 8.82 -6.12
C GLY A 85 11.57 7.77 -5.00
N ILE A 86 10.63 6.81 -5.05
CA ILE A 86 10.64 5.67 -4.11
C ILE A 86 11.90 4.82 -4.30
N SER A 87 12.41 4.69 -5.53
CA SER A 87 13.68 4.01 -5.79
C SER A 87 14.84 4.68 -5.03
N LEU A 88 14.90 6.01 -4.98
CA LEU A 88 15.90 6.76 -4.23
C LEU A 88 15.74 6.62 -2.70
N MET A 89 14.54 6.34 -2.20
CA MET A 89 14.25 6.18 -0.78
C MET A 89 14.59 4.80 -0.20
N GLN A 90 14.91 3.80 -1.02
CA GLN A 90 14.97 2.40 -0.59
C GLN A 90 15.98 2.14 0.53
N GLU A 91 17.13 2.79 0.53
CA GLU A 91 18.11 2.68 1.60
C GLU A 91 17.53 3.22 2.92
N GLY A 92 16.93 4.42 2.89
CA GLY A 92 16.31 5.04 4.07
C GLY A 92 15.13 4.22 4.62
N ILE A 93 14.35 3.57 3.74
CA ILE A 93 13.29 2.63 4.14
C ILE A 93 13.87 1.43 4.88
N SER A 94 14.97 0.87 4.40
CA SER A 94 15.71 -0.20 5.09
C SER A 94 16.20 0.26 6.48
N TYR A 95 16.67 1.51 6.59
CA TYR A 95 17.10 2.08 7.88
C TYR A 95 15.93 2.27 8.86
N LEU A 96 14.76 2.73 8.39
CA LEU A 96 13.55 2.81 9.23
C LEU A 96 13.19 1.44 9.79
N ALA A 97 13.13 0.42 8.93
CA ALA A 97 12.80 -0.94 9.34
C ALA A 97 13.84 -1.52 10.32
N GLY A 98 15.12 -1.39 10.00
CA GLY A 98 16.24 -1.86 10.83
C GLY A 98 16.34 -1.14 12.18
N SER A 99 15.93 0.12 12.25
CA SER A 99 15.87 0.90 13.48
C SER A 99 14.57 0.73 14.26
N GLU A 100 13.62 -0.06 13.75
CA GLU A 100 12.27 -0.21 14.30
C GLU A 100 11.57 1.14 14.50
N LEU A 101 11.58 1.97 13.47
CA LEU A 101 10.94 3.28 13.47
C LEU A 101 9.67 3.27 12.63
N PRO A 102 8.56 3.80 13.16
CA PRO A 102 7.35 4.01 12.38
C PRO A 102 7.54 5.14 11.36
N GLY A 103 6.83 5.09 10.26
CA GLY A 103 6.78 6.15 9.26
C GLY A 103 5.85 5.77 8.12
N LEU A 104 5.10 6.73 7.62
CA LEU A 104 4.24 6.49 6.47
C LEU A 104 4.94 6.94 5.18
N ILE A 105 4.99 6.04 4.23
CA ILE A 105 5.48 6.29 2.88
C ILE A 105 4.29 6.16 1.93
N VAL A 106 4.07 7.14 1.07
CA VAL A 106 3.04 7.08 0.04
C VAL A 106 3.71 6.98 -1.32
N ASN A 107 3.41 5.94 -2.06
CA ASN A 107 3.78 5.79 -3.46
C ASN A 107 2.55 5.92 -4.35
N ILE A 108 2.47 6.99 -5.13
CA ILE A 108 1.51 7.11 -6.23
C ILE A 108 2.24 6.66 -7.49
N SER A 109 2.12 5.38 -7.79
CA SER A 109 2.89 4.68 -8.82
C SER A 109 2.59 5.23 -10.21
N ARG A 110 3.64 5.35 -11.00
CA ARG A 110 3.61 5.76 -12.40
C ARG A 110 4.41 4.81 -13.28
N SER A 111 4.27 4.97 -14.58
CA SER A 111 4.90 4.10 -15.55
C SER A 111 6.43 4.18 -15.56
N GLY A 112 7.06 3.02 -15.56
CA GLY A 112 8.50 2.78 -15.72
C GLY A 112 8.74 1.75 -16.83
N PRO A 113 9.96 1.22 -16.95
CA PRO A 113 11.17 1.47 -16.14
C PRO A 113 11.89 2.78 -16.51
N GLY A 114 12.91 3.13 -15.74
CA GLY A 114 13.71 4.34 -15.89
C GLY A 114 12.92 5.59 -15.51
N LEU A 115 13.08 6.69 -16.23
CA LEU A 115 12.28 7.89 -16.02
C LEU A 115 10.81 7.65 -16.38
N GLY A 116 10.56 6.75 -17.33
CA GLY A 116 9.24 6.26 -17.72
C GLY A 116 8.29 7.33 -18.23
N GLY A 117 7.08 7.31 -17.74
CA GLY A 117 6.00 8.27 -18.03
C GLY A 117 5.21 8.63 -16.77
N ILE A 118 4.14 9.39 -16.97
CA ILE A 118 3.28 9.84 -15.86
C ILE A 118 1.94 9.09 -15.78
N SER A 119 1.72 8.14 -16.69
CA SER A 119 0.49 7.33 -16.72
C SER A 119 0.45 6.36 -15.53
N PRO A 120 -0.76 5.94 -15.11
CA PRO A 120 -0.93 4.95 -14.05
C PRO A 120 -0.15 3.66 -14.33
N SER A 121 0.32 3.02 -13.25
CA SER A 121 1.02 1.74 -13.32
C SER A 121 0.93 0.98 -12.01
N GLN A 122 0.99 -0.34 -12.07
CA GLN A 122 1.18 -1.23 -10.93
C GLN A 122 2.55 -1.92 -10.96
N GLY A 123 3.51 -1.31 -11.68
CA GLY A 123 4.87 -1.84 -11.84
C GLY A 123 5.73 -1.85 -10.57
N ASP A 124 5.31 -1.14 -9.53
CA ASP A 124 6.03 -1.04 -8.26
C ASP A 124 5.61 -2.11 -7.23
N TYR A 125 4.81 -3.10 -7.63
CA TYR A 125 4.35 -4.16 -6.73
C TYR A 125 5.53 -4.90 -6.07
N PHE A 126 6.51 -5.35 -6.84
CA PHE A 126 7.70 -6.02 -6.28
C PHE A 126 8.56 -5.07 -5.45
N GLN A 127 8.76 -3.83 -5.89
CA GLN A 127 9.49 -2.84 -5.12
C GLN A 127 8.85 -2.62 -3.73
N ALA A 128 7.52 -2.54 -3.67
CA ALA A 128 6.78 -2.35 -2.43
C ALA A 128 6.77 -3.60 -1.53
N THR A 129 6.62 -4.80 -2.11
CA THR A 129 6.42 -6.05 -1.36
C THR A 129 7.70 -6.82 -1.08
N ARG A 130 8.69 -6.72 -1.97
CA ARG A 130 9.98 -7.41 -1.84
C ARG A 130 11.08 -6.48 -1.31
N GLY A 131 10.87 -5.16 -1.42
CA GLY A 131 11.84 -4.13 -1.08
C GLY A 131 12.89 -3.90 -2.16
N GLY A 132 13.65 -2.82 -2.02
CA GLY A 132 14.77 -2.44 -2.89
C GLY A 132 15.99 -1.99 -2.09
N GLY A 133 15.86 -1.83 -0.76
CA GLY A 133 16.97 -1.70 0.16
C GLY A 133 17.61 -3.06 0.47
N HIS A 134 18.60 -3.06 1.34
CA HIS A 134 19.27 -4.30 1.74
C HIS A 134 18.73 -4.87 3.05
N GLY A 135 18.93 -6.16 3.25
CA GLY A 135 18.56 -6.91 4.46
C GLY A 135 17.15 -7.50 4.41
N ASP A 136 16.83 -8.28 5.43
CA ASP A 136 15.58 -9.03 5.54
C ASP A 136 14.46 -8.19 6.16
N TYR A 137 14.12 -7.06 5.54
CA TYR A 137 13.04 -6.21 6.04
C TYR A 137 11.74 -6.37 5.25
N ARG A 138 10.64 -5.97 5.88
CA ARG A 138 9.31 -5.92 5.26
C ARG A 138 8.58 -4.65 5.71
N MET A 139 7.67 -4.18 4.85
CA MET A 139 6.71 -3.12 5.17
C MET A 139 5.29 -3.66 5.07
N ILE A 140 4.37 -3.11 5.86
CA ILE A 140 2.95 -3.27 5.58
C ILE A 140 2.61 -2.39 4.37
N VAL A 141 2.02 -3.00 3.33
CA VAL A 141 1.64 -2.29 2.11
C VAL A 141 0.15 -2.44 1.86
N LEU A 142 -0.53 -1.31 1.81
CA LEU A 142 -1.98 -1.22 1.59
C LEU A 142 -2.26 -0.64 0.20
N ALA A 143 -3.15 -1.28 -0.53
CA ALA A 143 -3.51 -0.91 -1.90
C ALA A 143 -4.99 -0.48 -2.00
N PRO A 144 -5.29 0.83 -1.88
CA PRO A 144 -6.63 1.38 -2.03
C PRO A 144 -7.15 1.25 -3.47
N SER A 145 -8.47 1.13 -3.63
CA SER A 145 -9.18 1.07 -4.93
C SER A 145 -10.18 2.21 -5.14
N THR A 146 -10.40 3.04 -4.13
CA THR A 146 -11.32 4.19 -4.16
C THR A 146 -10.71 5.39 -3.42
N VAL A 147 -11.26 6.59 -3.64
CA VAL A 147 -10.85 7.79 -2.90
C VAL A 147 -11.16 7.67 -1.40
N GLN A 148 -12.28 7.03 -1.03
CA GLN A 148 -12.58 6.75 0.37
C GLN A 148 -11.51 5.86 1.00
N GLU A 149 -11.06 4.83 0.30
CA GLU A 149 -9.98 3.97 0.80
C GLU A 149 -8.62 4.65 0.84
N MET A 150 -8.33 5.61 -0.05
CA MET A 150 -7.14 6.45 0.09
C MET A 150 -7.12 7.15 1.45
N TYR A 151 -8.28 7.59 1.95
CA TYR A 151 -8.41 8.18 3.28
C TYR A 151 -8.34 7.12 4.38
N ASP A 152 -9.21 6.12 4.35
CA ASP A 152 -9.38 5.15 5.44
C ASP A 152 -8.13 4.30 5.67
N LEU A 153 -7.50 3.84 4.58
CA LEU A 153 -6.27 3.04 4.65
C LEU A 153 -5.05 3.87 5.05
N THR A 154 -5.04 5.19 4.76
CA THR A 154 -3.99 6.09 5.27
C THR A 154 -4.08 6.22 6.79
N CYS A 155 -5.29 6.40 7.35
CA CYS A 155 -5.48 6.37 8.81
C CYS A 155 -4.99 5.06 9.41
N LEU A 156 -5.38 3.94 8.82
CA LEU A 156 -4.97 2.60 9.25
C LEU A 156 -3.44 2.41 9.16
N ALA A 157 -2.80 2.89 8.09
CA ALA A 157 -1.37 2.74 7.88
C ALA A 157 -0.54 3.43 8.96
N PHE A 158 -0.96 4.61 9.44
CA PHE A 158 -0.32 5.26 10.58
C PHE A 158 -0.42 4.42 11.85
N ASP A 159 -1.60 3.88 12.15
CA ASP A 159 -1.80 3.06 13.33
C ASP A 159 -1.00 1.77 13.27
N LEU A 160 -0.98 1.08 12.13
CA LEU A 160 -0.18 -0.12 11.92
C LEU A 160 1.32 0.16 11.98
N SER A 161 1.75 1.28 11.42
CA SER A 161 3.15 1.72 11.51
C SER A 161 3.58 1.93 12.95
N ASP A 162 2.75 2.61 13.75
CA ASP A 162 2.99 2.82 15.19
C ASP A 162 2.93 1.50 15.99
N LYS A 163 1.92 0.64 15.73
CA LYS A 163 1.71 -0.66 16.40
C LYS A 163 2.95 -1.54 16.29
N TYR A 164 3.51 -1.64 15.11
CA TYR A 164 4.63 -2.54 14.83
C TYR A 164 6.00 -1.86 14.88
N ARG A 165 6.06 -0.54 15.12
CA ARG A 165 7.30 0.22 15.00
C ARG A 165 8.03 -0.14 13.70
N ASN A 166 7.36 0.09 12.59
CA ASN A 166 7.80 -0.36 11.27
C ASN A 166 7.27 0.60 10.20
N PRO A 167 8.00 0.89 9.12
CA PRO A 167 7.44 1.67 8.04
C PRO A 167 6.23 0.97 7.43
N ALA A 168 5.23 1.74 7.02
CA ALA A 168 4.08 1.29 6.26
C ALA A 168 3.98 2.10 4.96
N MET A 169 3.37 1.50 3.93
CA MET A 169 3.19 2.14 2.63
C MET A 169 1.75 2.12 2.17
N ILE A 170 1.28 3.24 1.64
CA ILE A 170 0.12 3.30 0.74
C ILE A 170 0.66 3.19 -0.69
N LEU A 171 0.26 2.17 -1.40
CA LEU A 171 0.55 1.99 -2.82
C LEU A 171 -0.70 2.26 -3.63
N GLY A 172 -0.82 3.48 -4.12
CA GLY A 172 -1.80 3.89 -5.12
C GLY A 172 -1.17 4.02 -6.50
N ASP A 173 -1.95 4.46 -7.45
CA ASP A 173 -1.49 4.84 -8.77
C ASP A 173 -2.10 6.19 -9.23
N ALA A 174 -1.61 6.71 -10.35
CA ALA A 174 -2.07 7.99 -10.89
C ALA A 174 -3.58 8.04 -11.17
N LEU A 175 -4.24 6.90 -11.46
CA LEU A 175 -5.68 6.88 -11.70
C LEU A 175 -6.44 7.25 -10.43
N ILE A 176 -6.24 6.48 -9.34
CA ILE A 176 -6.96 6.70 -8.08
C ILE A 176 -6.47 7.98 -7.40
N GLY A 177 -5.18 8.30 -7.52
CA GLY A 177 -4.61 9.50 -6.92
C GLY A 177 -5.21 10.81 -7.46
N GLN A 178 -5.54 10.85 -8.75
CA GLN A 178 -6.03 12.08 -9.40
C GLN A 178 -7.53 12.11 -9.67
N MET A 179 -8.22 10.96 -9.60
CA MET A 179 -9.68 10.95 -9.77
C MET A 179 -10.37 11.60 -8.59
N LYS A 180 -11.53 12.22 -8.87
CA LYS A 180 -12.39 12.82 -7.84
C LYS A 180 -13.59 11.94 -7.55
N GLU A 181 -13.83 11.68 -6.28
CA GLU A 181 -15.01 10.96 -5.79
C GLU A 181 -15.58 11.62 -4.53
N PRO A 182 -16.84 11.34 -4.18
CA PRO A 182 -17.36 11.71 -2.86
C PRO A 182 -16.53 11.06 -1.75
N LEU A 183 -16.07 11.86 -0.80
CA LEU A 183 -15.35 11.45 0.39
C LEU A 183 -16.17 11.78 1.62
N ILE A 184 -16.32 10.81 2.52
CA ILE A 184 -16.84 11.01 3.86
C ILE A 184 -15.62 11.16 4.78
N ARG A 185 -15.27 12.41 5.09
CA ARG A 185 -14.21 12.72 6.05
C ARG A 185 -14.76 12.59 7.46
N GLN A 186 -14.14 11.75 8.25
CA GLN A 186 -14.51 11.49 9.63
C GLN A 186 -13.25 11.31 10.49
N THR A 187 -13.40 11.41 11.80
CA THR A 187 -12.27 11.13 12.70
C THR A 187 -11.74 9.72 12.45
N CYS A 188 -10.43 9.59 12.21
CA CYS A 188 -9.79 8.29 12.06
C CYS A 188 -10.11 7.40 13.26
N LYS A 189 -10.51 6.17 12.99
CA LYS A 189 -10.81 5.19 14.03
C LYS A 189 -9.52 4.88 14.80
N LYS A 190 -9.48 5.25 16.08
CA LYS A 190 -8.29 5.05 16.91
C LYS A 190 -8.13 3.56 17.25
N MET A 191 -6.91 3.05 17.03
CA MET A 191 -6.47 1.78 17.60
C MET A 191 -5.89 2.01 19.01
N ASP A 192 -5.94 0.98 19.84
CA ASP A 192 -5.15 0.96 21.07
C ASP A 192 -3.70 0.67 20.71
N LEU A 193 -2.83 1.64 20.93
CA LEU A 193 -1.44 1.61 20.47
C LEU A 193 -0.49 1.49 21.67
N PRO A 194 0.60 0.74 21.54
CA PRO A 194 1.60 0.66 22.60
C PRO A 194 2.24 2.03 22.86
N PRO A 195 2.64 2.31 24.12
CA PRO A 195 3.32 3.55 24.45
C PRO A 195 4.66 3.67 23.70
N LYS A 196 5.04 4.91 23.36
CA LYS A 196 6.28 5.21 22.62
C LYS A 196 7.45 5.47 23.56
N ASP A 197 7.72 4.56 24.51
CA ASP A 197 8.78 4.71 25.53
C ASP A 197 10.18 4.70 24.93
N TRP A 198 10.32 4.18 23.72
CA TRP A 198 11.54 4.15 22.93
C TRP A 198 11.93 5.50 22.32
N ALA A 199 11.01 6.48 22.29
CA ALA A 199 11.20 7.74 21.58
C ALA A 199 12.30 8.62 22.20
N LEU A 200 13.01 9.35 21.36
CA LEU A 200 14.05 10.30 21.76
C LEU A 200 13.42 11.63 22.19
N ARG A 201 13.00 11.72 23.45
CA ARG A 201 12.35 12.90 24.07
C ARG A 201 13.13 13.43 25.27
N GLY A 202 14.46 13.41 25.21
CA GLY A 202 15.31 13.68 26.37
C GLY A 202 15.46 12.44 27.26
N ALA A 203 16.23 12.55 28.33
CA ALA A 203 16.54 11.45 29.25
C ALA A 203 16.55 11.87 30.73
N GLU A 204 15.88 12.98 31.07
CA GLU A 204 15.80 13.43 32.46
C GLU A 204 15.07 12.37 33.31
N GLY A 205 15.71 11.95 34.40
CA GLY A 205 15.18 10.94 35.33
C GLY A 205 15.13 9.51 34.82
N ARG A 206 15.69 9.20 33.64
CA ARG A 206 15.73 7.84 33.08
C ARG A 206 17.01 7.56 32.27
N LYS A 207 17.23 6.30 31.94
CA LYS A 207 18.30 5.93 30.99
C LYS A 207 17.98 6.47 29.59
N PRO A 208 19.01 6.96 28.86
CA PRO A 208 18.82 7.41 27.48
C PRO A 208 18.34 6.27 26.57
N ASN A 209 17.36 6.56 25.71
CA ASN A 209 17.02 5.67 24.61
C ASN A 209 18.10 5.75 23.53
N ARG A 210 18.29 4.65 22.82
CA ARG A 210 19.21 4.57 21.67
C ARG A 210 18.46 3.96 20.50
N ILE A 211 18.52 4.62 19.37
CA ILE A 211 18.00 4.12 18.09
C ILE A 211 19.21 3.86 17.21
N LYS A 212 19.35 2.65 16.72
CA LYS A 212 20.47 2.24 15.87
C LYS A 212 20.01 1.19 14.85
N SER A 213 20.67 1.13 13.72
CA SER A 213 20.60 0.04 12.75
C SER A 213 21.98 -0.57 12.46
N LEU A 214 23.03 -0.06 13.10
CA LEU A 214 24.38 -0.59 13.02
C LEU A 214 24.70 -1.42 14.27
N TYR A 215 25.09 -2.68 14.04
CA TYR A 215 25.46 -3.67 15.07
C TYR A 215 26.84 -4.22 14.75
N LEU A 216 27.81 -3.98 15.61
CA LEU A 216 29.21 -4.34 15.37
C LEU A 216 29.70 -5.48 16.28
N GLN A 217 28.94 -5.86 17.30
CA GLN A 217 29.30 -6.96 18.17
C GLN A 217 28.80 -8.29 17.59
N ASP A 218 29.58 -9.33 17.79
CA ASP A 218 29.25 -10.68 17.32
C ASP A 218 27.88 -11.12 17.87
N GLY A 219 27.01 -11.58 16.98
CA GLY A 219 25.67 -12.07 17.32
C GLY A 219 24.57 -11.01 17.40
N GLU A 220 24.88 -9.74 17.75
CA GLU A 220 23.86 -8.68 17.93
C GLU A 220 22.96 -8.49 16.70
N LEU A 221 23.55 -8.46 15.50
CA LEU A 221 22.79 -8.27 14.26
C LEU A 221 21.88 -9.49 13.98
N SER A 222 22.37 -10.69 14.24
CA SER A 222 21.60 -11.92 14.08
C SER A 222 20.39 -11.95 15.01
N GLU A 223 20.58 -11.64 16.29
CA GLU A 223 19.47 -11.56 17.27
C GLU A 223 18.43 -10.52 16.85
N HIS A 224 18.89 -9.34 16.39
CA HIS A 224 18.01 -8.29 15.93
C HIS A 224 17.19 -8.73 14.69
N ASN A 225 17.83 -9.42 13.73
CA ASN A 225 17.12 -9.91 12.55
C ASN A 225 16.08 -10.98 12.90
N TRP A 226 16.35 -11.86 13.86
CA TRP A 226 15.35 -12.82 14.36
C TRP A 226 14.17 -12.12 15.03
N LYS A 227 14.42 -11.08 15.82
CA LYS A 227 13.35 -10.24 16.38
C LYS A 227 12.50 -9.57 15.30
N LEU A 228 13.13 -9.04 14.24
CA LEU A 228 12.39 -8.47 13.10
C LEU A 228 11.57 -9.55 12.37
N TYR A 229 12.14 -10.73 12.18
CA TYR A 229 11.43 -11.86 11.57
C TYR A 229 10.17 -12.24 12.36
N GLU A 230 10.25 -12.38 13.67
CA GLU A 230 9.10 -12.66 14.54
C GLU A 230 8.00 -11.59 14.39
N LYS A 231 8.40 -10.31 14.36
CA LYS A 231 7.48 -9.20 14.09
C LYS A 231 6.79 -9.34 12.74
N TYR A 232 7.50 -9.71 11.68
CA TYR A 232 6.91 -9.90 10.36
C TYR A 232 5.98 -11.12 10.29
N GLU A 233 6.29 -12.20 10.99
CA GLU A 233 5.39 -13.35 11.11
C GLU A 233 4.10 -12.98 11.87
N GLN A 234 4.20 -12.11 12.88
CA GLN A 234 3.01 -11.56 13.55
C GLN A 234 2.17 -10.70 12.58
N MET A 235 2.79 -9.81 11.79
CA MET A 235 2.09 -9.04 10.77
C MET A 235 1.36 -9.94 9.77
N LYS A 236 1.99 -11.04 9.32
CA LYS A 236 1.38 -12.02 8.41
C LYS A 236 0.17 -12.74 9.01
N LYS A 237 0.11 -12.85 10.32
CA LYS A 237 -1.03 -13.45 11.02
C LYS A 237 -2.19 -12.48 11.20
N GLU A 238 -1.89 -11.23 11.57
CA GLU A 238 -2.87 -10.29 12.11
C GLU A 238 -3.37 -9.27 11.07
N GLU A 239 -2.54 -8.93 10.08
CA GLU A 239 -2.80 -7.73 9.26
C GLU A 239 -3.20 -8.05 7.82
N VAL A 240 -3.57 -9.29 7.54
CA VAL A 240 -4.12 -9.67 6.24
C VAL A 240 -5.52 -9.10 6.05
N ARG A 241 -5.71 -8.35 4.95
CA ARG A 241 -7.00 -7.78 4.55
C ARG A 241 -7.27 -8.04 3.08
N PHE A 242 -8.48 -8.46 2.78
CA PHE A 242 -8.95 -8.71 1.42
C PHE A 242 -10.46 -8.60 1.36
N GLU A 243 -10.99 -8.48 0.16
CA GLU A 243 -12.42 -8.59 -0.13
C GLU A 243 -12.67 -9.64 -1.20
N THR A 244 -13.87 -10.21 -1.17
CA THR A 244 -14.36 -11.08 -2.24
C THR A 244 -15.74 -10.62 -2.69
N PHE A 245 -15.97 -10.63 -3.99
CA PHE A 245 -17.27 -10.31 -4.58
C PHE A 245 -17.74 -11.51 -5.37
N TYR A 246 -18.94 -11.99 -5.10
CA TYR A 246 -19.57 -13.14 -5.78
C TYR A 246 -18.66 -14.37 -5.90
N ALA A 247 -17.78 -14.61 -4.94
CA ALA A 247 -16.85 -15.75 -4.97
C ALA A 247 -17.54 -17.08 -4.70
N GLU A 248 -18.66 -17.08 -3.95
CA GLU A 248 -19.42 -18.28 -3.67
C GLU A 248 -20.17 -18.75 -4.93
N GLY A 249 -19.92 -20.00 -5.31
CA GLY A 249 -20.48 -20.61 -6.53
C GLY A 249 -19.92 -20.05 -7.84
N ALA A 250 -18.86 -19.25 -7.78
CA ALA A 250 -18.15 -18.80 -8.97
C ALA A 250 -17.46 -19.98 -9.68
N LYS A 251 -17.34 -19.88 -10.99
CA LYS A 251 -16.60 -20.81 -11.84
C LYS A 251 -15.29 -20.22 -12.38
N LEU A 252 -15.06 -18.95 -12.16
CA LEU A 252 -13.83 -18.21 -12.43
C LEU A 252 -13.68 -17.13 -11.37
N ILE A 253 -12.47 -16.97 -10.83
CA ILE A 253 -12.12 -15.87 -9.93
C ILE A 253 -11.15 -14.92 -10.63
N ILE A 254 -11.48 -13.66 -10.65
CA ILE A 254 -10.53 -12.61 -11.01
C ILE A 254 -9.73 -12.25 -9.75
N ALA A 255 -8.40 -12.16 -9.86
CA ALA A 255 -7.54 -11.63 -8.81
C ALA A 255 -6.96 -10.30 -9.28
N ALA A 256 -7.26 -9.21 -8.56
CA ALA A 256 -6.80 -7.85 -8.92
C ALA A 256 -6.70 -6.97 -7.69
N PHE A 257 -5.80 -5.97 -7.69
CA PHE A 257 -5.65 -4.99 -6.62
C PHE A 257 -5.74 -3.56 -7.14
N GLY A 258 -5.89 -2.59 -6.23
CA GLY A 258 -5.85 -1.16 -6.55
C GLY A 258 -6.83 -0.76 -7.67
N SER A 259 -6.36 0.02 -8.62
CA SER A 259 -7.15 0.47 -9.78
C SER A 259 -7.66 -0.68 -10.64
N MET A 260 -6.86 -1.74 -10.81
CA MET A 260 -7.29 -2.89 -11.61
C MET A 260 -8.39 -3.69 -10.93
N ALA A 261 -8.44 -3.75 -9.60
CA ALA A 261 -9.58 -4.33 -8.91
C ALA A 261 -10.88 -3.57 -9.18
N ARG A 262 -10.80 -2.23 -9.31
CA ARG A 262 -11.95 -1.39 -9.67
C ARG A 262 -12.43 -1.68 -11.08
N VAL A 263 -11.53 -1.71 -12.07
CA VAL A 263 -11.87 -2.06 -13.46
C VAL A 263 -12.46 -3.46 -13.53
N SER A 264 -11.77 -4.43 -12.91
CA SER A 264 -12.19 -5.84 -12.89
C SER A 264 -13.55 -6.06 -12.23
N LYS A 265 -13.92 -5.24 -11.23
CA LYS A 265 -15.25 -5.32 -10.60
C LYS A 265 -16.34 -5.01 -11.60
N THR A 266 -16.19 -3.94 -12.37
CA THR A 266 -17.15 -3.59 -13.43
C THR A 266 -17.21 -4.69 -14.48
N SER A 267 -16.07 -5.20 -14.95
CA SER A 267 -16.03 -6.28 -15.94
C SER A 267 -16.67 -7.59 -15.43
N MET A 268 -16.48 -7.89 -14.14
CA MET A 268 -17.14 -9.02 -13.48
C MET A 268 -18.66 -8.86 -13.46
N GLU A 269 -19.15 -7.65 -13.14
CA GLU A 269 -20.58 -7.35 -13.13
C GLU A 269 -21.17 -7.52 -14.55
N MET A 270 -20.52 -7.00 -15.59
CA MET A 270 -20.89 -7.19 -16.99
C MET A 270 -20.90 -8.68 -17.39
N ALA A 271 -19.87 -9.44 -17.01
CA ALA A 271 -19.80 -10.88 -17.28
C ALA A 271 -20.97 -11.64 -16.62
N ARG A 272 -21.36 -11.23 -15.42
CA ARG A 272 -22.49 -11.82 -14.71
C ARG A 272 -23.84 -11.48 -15.35
N GLU A 273 -24.00 -10.29 -15.90
CA GLU A 273 -25.17 -9.92 -16.70
C GLU A 273 -25.30 -10.80 -17.96
N GLU A 274 -24.19 -11.24 -18.53
CA GLU A 274 -24.17 -12.23 -19.63
C GLU A 274 -24.30 -13.70 -19.15
N GLY A 275 -24.58 -13.94 -17.85
CA GLY A 275 -24.85 -15.27 -17.30
C GLY A 275 -23.61 -16.04 -16.81
N MET A 276 -22.41 -15.47 -16.91
CA MET A 276 -21.18 -16.12 -16.45
C MET A 276 -21.04 -16.01 -14.92
N LYS A 277 -20.67 -17.12 -14.25
CA LYS A 277 -20.47 -17.18 -12.79
C LYS A 277 -19.03 -16.76 -12.44
N VAL A 278 -18.74 -15.47 -12.52
CA VAL A 278 -17.43 -14.88 -12.23
C VAL A 278 -17.47 -14.20 -10.87
N GLY A 279 -16.41 -14.38 -10.08
CA GLY A 279 -16.17 -13.68 -8.82
C GLY A 279 -14.88 -12.87 -8.87
N LEU A 280 -14.68 -11.99 -7.88
CA LEU A 280 -13.47 -11.19 -7.73
C LEU A 280 -12.87 -11.42 -6.34
N PHE A 281 -11.57 -11.64 -6.29
CA PHE A 281 -10.73 -11.63 -5.10
C PHE A 281 -9.82 -10.39 -5.16
N ARG A 282 -9.94 -9.52 -4.16
CA ARG A 282 -9.18 -8.27 -4.08
C ARG A 282 -8.33 -8.25 -2.81
N PRO A 283 -6.99 -8.39 -2.88
CA PRO A 283 -6.14 -8.07 -1.76
C PRO A 283 -6.17 -6.56 -1.48
N ILE A 284 -6.39 -6.18 -0.20
CA ILE A 284 -6.25 -4.82 0.31
C ILE A 284 -4.85 -4.64 0.86
N THR A 285 -4.36 -5.59 1.68
CA THR A 285 -2.93 -5.72 1.96
C THR A 285 -2.28 -6.53 0.85
N ILE A 286 -1.26 -5.96 0.22
CA ILE A 286 -0.41 -6.69 -0.72
C ILE A 286 0.89 -7.17 -0.05
N PHE A 287 1.24 -6.61 1.09
CA PHE A 287 2.06 -7.25 2.10
C PHE A 287 1.48 -6.91 3.50
N PRO A 288 1.17 -7.90 4.31
CA PRO A 288 1.17 -9.35 4.01
C PRO A 288 0.10 -9.75 2.98
N PHE A 289 0.48 -10.60 2.03
CA PHE A 289 -0.44 -11.10 1.01
C PHE A 289 -1.42 -12.14 1.59
N PRO A 290 -2.71 -12.16 1.19
CA PRO A 290 -3.74 -13.04 1.74
C PRO A 290 -3.67 -14.49 1.21
N GLN A 291 -2.52 -15.13 1.33
CA GLN A 291 -2.24 -16.47 0.79
C GLN A 291 -3.22 -17.53 1.25
N LYS A 292 -3.49 -17.59 2.57
CA LYS A 292 -4.39 -18.61 3.14
C LYS A 292 -5.83 -18.47 2.62
N ALA A 293 -6.30 -17.25 2.46
CA ALA A 293 -7.65 -16.99 1.95
C ALA A 293 -7.76 -17.39 0.46
N LEU A 294 -6.74 -17.06 -0.32
CA LEU A 294 -6.70 -17.42 -1.74
C LEU A 294 -6.56 -18.94 -1.92
N PHE A 295 -5.75 -19.61 -1.10
CA PHE A 295 -5.66 -21.06 -1.07
C PHE A 295 -7.01 -21.70 -0.76
N ALA A 296 -7.70 -21.27 0.28
CA ALA A 296 -9.02 -21.79 0.64
C ALA A 296 -10.06 -21.57 -0.47
N LEU A 297 -9.97 -20.48 -1.20
CA LEU A 297 -10.83 -20.19 -2.35
C LEU A 297 -10.50 -21.13 -3.52
N SER A 298 -9.23 -21.41 -3.78
CA SER A 298 -8.78 -22.29 -4.85
C SER A 298 -9.14 -23.76 -4.65
N GLN A 299 -9.50 -24.19 -3.44
CA GLN A 299 -10.07 -25.51 -3.19
C GLN A 299 -11.49 -25.65 -3.77
N LYS A 300 -12.17 -24.55 -4.02
CA LYS A 300 -13.57 -24.51 -4.50
C LYS A 300 -13.67 -24.11 -5.96
N VAL A 301 -12.77 -23.25 -6.43
CA VAL A 301 -12.73 -22.70 -7.80
C VAL A 301 -11.32 -22.90 -8.35
N LYS A 302 -11.17 -23.53 -9.49
CA LYS A 302 -9.85 -23.85 -10.05
C LYS A 302 -9.30 -22.78 -11.01
N PRO A 303 -10.07 -22.16 -11.93
CA PRO A 303 -9.53 -21.12 -12.78
C PRO A 303 -9.49 -19.76 -12.08
N PHE A 304 -8.34 -19.12 -12.18
CA PHE A 304 -8.08 -17.73 -11.75
C PHE A 304 -7.61 -16.90 -12.92
N LEU A 305 -8.09 -15.67 -13.04
CA LEU A 305 -7.56 -14.68 -13.97
C LEU A 305 -6.95 -13.51 -13.17
N THR A 306 -5.63 -13.40 -13.19
CA THR A 306 -4.96 -12.25 -12.56
C THR A 306 -4.92 -11.07 -13.53
N VAL A 307 -5.40 -9.90 -13.09
CA VAL A 307 -5.47 -8.67 -13.90
C VAL A 307 -4.59 -7.60 -13.27
N GLU A 308 -3.58 -7.13 -14.01
CA GLU A 308 -2.60 -6.16 -13.52
C GLU A 308 -2.26 -5.09 -14.56
N LEU A 309 -1.91 -3.89 -14.09
CA LEU A 309 -1.38 -2.79 -14.93
C LEU A 309 0.15 -2.84 -14.95
N ASN A 310 0.70 -3.99 -15.32
CA ASN A 310 2.11 -4.29 -15.47
C ASN A 310 2.29 -5.55 -16.32
N THR A 311 3.49 -6.10 -16.37
CA THR A 311 3.84 -7.31 -17.15
C THR A 311 3.82 -8.61 -16.31
N GLY A 312 3.21 -8.60 -15.13
CA GLY A 312 3.05 -9.75 -14.26
C GLY A 312 3.97 -9.69 -13.03
N GLN A 313 3.42 -9.28 -11.89
CA GLN A 313 4.12 -9.27 -10.61
C GLN A 313 3.26 -9.92 -9.52
N MET A 314 2.04 -9.45 -9.26
CA MET A 314 1.15 -10.09 -8.28
C MET A 314 0.75 -11.51 -8.71
N VAL A 315 0.70 -11.78 -10.01
CA VAL A 315 0.41 -13.12 -10.53
C VAL A 315 1.35 -14.18 -9.98
N GLU A 316 2.59 -13.84 -9.63
CA GLU A 316 3.52 -14.78 -8.98
C GLU A 316 3.04 -15.14 -7.56
N ASP A 317 2.60 -14.14 -6.77
CA ASP A 317 2.04 -14.39 -5.44
C ASP A 317 0.71 -15.15 -5.51
N VAL A 318 -0.12 -14.90 -6.53
CA VAL A 318 -1.33 -15.69 -6.80
C VAL A 318 -0.95 -17.15 -7.08
N LYS A 319 -0.02 -17.42 -8.00
CA LYS A 319 0.46 -18.78 -8.31
C LYS A 319 1.03 -19.52 -7.11
N LEU A 320 1.76 -18.81 -6.24
CA LEU A 320 2.30 -19.37 -5.00
C LEU A 320 1.22 -19.64 -3.93
N SER A 321 0.05 -19.02 -4.07
CA SER A 321 -1.00 -19.04 -3.04
C SER A 321 -2.18 -19.94 -3.37
N VAL A 322 -2.31 -20.41 -4.61
CA VAL A 322 -3.42 -21.29 -5.02
C VAL A 322 -3.02 -22.77 -4.95
N ASP A 323 -4.01 -23.64 -4.98
CA ASP A 323 -3.81 -25.09 -5.10
C ASP A 323 -3.04 -25.44 -6.38
N ARG A 324 -2.28 -26.55 -6.35
CA ARG A 324 -1.47 -27.02 -7.49
C ARG A 324 -2.29 -27.31 -8.75
N ASP A 325 -3.54 -27.72 -8.57
CA ASP A 325 -4.46 -28.04 -9.67
C ASP A 325 -5.20 -26.81 -10.20
N ALA A 326 -5.01 -25.63 -9.57
CA ALA A 326 -5.61 -24.40 -10.03
C ALA A 326 -4.88 -23.85 -11.26
N GLN A 327 -5.67 -23.44 -12.27
CA GLN A 327 -5.15 -22.79 -13.46
C GLN A 327 -5.10 -21.29 -13.21
N VAL A 328 -3.93 -20.66 -13.38
CA VAL A 328 -3.76 -19.21 -13.21
C VAL A 328 -3.44 -18.59 -14.56
N TYR A 329 -4.43 -17.91 -15.11
CA TYR A 329 -4.34 -17.09 -16.30
C TYR A 329 -3.89 -15.68 -15.93
N PHE A 330 -3.32 -14.96 -16.87
CA PHE A 330 -2.80 -13.63 -16.66
C PHE A 330 -3.21 -12.69 -17.79
N TYR A 331 -3.79 -11.58 -17.43
CA TYR A 331 -3.96 -10.41 -18.29
C TYR A 331 -3.22 -9.23 -17.72
N GLY A 332 -2.12 -8.88 -18.35
CA GLY A 332 -1.30 -7.72 -18.01
C GLY A 332 -1.33 -6.68 -19.11
N ARG A 333 -1.33 -5.41 -18.70
CA ARG A 333 -1.14 -4.31 -19.63
C ARG A 333 0.06 -3.49 -19.19
N PRO A 334 1.10 -3.38 -20.03
CA PRO A 334 2.20 -2.44 -19.80
C PRO A 334 1.66 -1.01 -19.67
N PRO A 335 2.31 -0.15 -18.87
CA PRO A 335 1.84 1.21 -18.67
C PRO A 335 1.83 2.02 -19.99
N GLY A 336 0.89 2.98 -20.08
CA GLY A 336 0.67 3.81 -21.27
C GLY A 336 -0.80 3.96 -21.62
N SER A 337 -1.60 2.90 -21.45
CA SER A 337 -3.04 2.95 -21.59
C SER A 337 -3.72 2.07 -20.53
N LEU A 338 -4.79 2.56 -19.93
CA LEU A 338 -5.62 1.76 -19.03
C LEU A 338 -6.47 0.78 -19.83
N PRO A 339 -6.63 -0.47 -19.41
CA PRO A 339 -7.62 -1.35 -20.00
C PRO A 339 -9.02 -0.84 -19.64
N SER A 340 -9.93 -0.88 -20.62
CA SER A 340 -11.34 -0.63 -20.36
C SER A 340 -12.00 -1.85 -19.70
N PRO A 341 -13.16 -1.68 -19.05
CA PRO A 341 -13.93 -2.83 -18.57
C PRO A 341 -14.29 -3.83 -19.66
N ASP A 342 -14.56 -3.36 -20.89
CA ASP A 342 -14.86 -4.24 -22.03
C ASP A 342 -13.67 -5.11 -22.45
N GLU A 343 -12.46 -4.53 -22.45
CA GLU A 343 -11.24 -5.29 -22.77
C GLU A 343 -10.98 -6.41 -21.72
N VAL A 344 -11.21 -6.12 -20.44
CA VAL A 344 -11.10 -7.13 -19.37
C VAL A 344 -12.23 -8.16 -19.49
N LEU A 345 -13.44 -7.75 -19.87
CA LEU A 345 -14.56 -8.66 -20.13
C LEU A 345 -14.24 -9.66 -21.25
N GLU A 346 -13.61 -9.22 -22.33
CA GLU A 346 -13.20 -10.13 -23.41
C GLU A 346 -12.19 -11.19 -22.93
N GLU A 347 -11.25 -10.81 -22.05
CA GLU A 347 -10.33 -11.78 -21.44
C GLU A 347 -11.07 -12.75 -20.49
N ILE A 348 -12.04 -12.24 -19.72
CA ILE A 348 -12.91 -13.10 -18.91
C ILE A 348 -13.62 -14.12 -19.78
N LYS A 349 -14.23 -13.71 -20.92
CA LYS A 349 -14.92 -14.61 -21.87
C LYS A 349 -14.00 -15.68 -22.41
N LYS A 350 -12.77 -15.31 -22.81
CA LYS A 350 -11.77 -16.26 -23.32
C LYS A 350 -11.45 -17.34 -22.28
N VAL A 351 -11.10 -16.93 -21.05
CA VAL A 351 -10.76 -17.89 -19.99
C VAL A 351 -11.96 -18.72 -19.60
N TYR A 352 -13.13 -18.11 -19.46
CA TYR A 352 -14.38 -18.82 -19.13
C TYR A 352 -14.76 -19.84 -20.21
N GLY A 353 -14.57 -19.50 -21.47
CA GLY A 353 -14.80 -20.40 -22.62
C GLY A 353 -13.84 -21.59 -22.64
N ILE A 354 -12.54 -21.37 -22.42
CA ILE A 354 -11.53 -22.45 -22.35
C ILE A 354 -11.91 -23.48 -21.27
N GLU A 355 -12.30 -23.03 -20.09
CA GLU A 355 -12.56 -23.86 -18.91
C GLU A 355 -13.92 -24.59 -18.96
N HIS A 356 -14.84 -24.18 -19.84
CA HIS A 356 -16.20 -24.71 -19.86
C HIS A 356 -16.62 -25.24 -21.22
N SER A 357 -15.69 -25.32 -22.19
CA SER A 357 -15.89 -25.90 -23.52
C SER A 357 -15.47 -27.38 -23.62
N ALA A 358 -15.00 -27.99 -22.53
CA ALA A 358 -14.55 -29.37 -22.45
C ALA A 358 -15.62 -30.31 -21.86
#